data_7b49ba38d47e30050f4c8c2c855047b3
#
_entry.id   7b49ba38d47e30050f4c8c2c855047b3
#
_cell.length_a   1.000
_cell.length_b   1.000
_cell.length_c   1.000
_cell.angle_alpha   90.00
_cell.angle_beta   90.00
_cell.angle_gamma   90.00
#
_symmetry.space_group_name_H-M   'P 1'
#
loop_
_entity.id
_entity.type
_entity.pdbx_description
1 polymer ?
#
loop_
_entity_poly.entity_id
_entity_poly.type
_entity_poly.pdbx_seq_one_letter_code
_entity_poly.pdbx_strand_id
1 'polypeptide(L)'
;MNIKMILLDLDGTLLRSDGSISDRTKQVLKSCQNRGIYVVIATARYWIGAERYIEEIQPDYEITTDGTLIHRHGEQIYSCSLDVETTNRIIQDLLTKNPETEITVATGRQVFWNSLHISESKKLHKAVYNDYSEPLSCHANKIVAELADYETAEQIAVRNHCRLQSYRGENWYAFLPEGAGKVQAIRELAKILEISLDDIAAFGDDINDMEMLEMCGTGVAVANAVPEVQAIADSITLSNDENGVAVWLAKNVLME
;
A
#
# COMPACT_ATOMS: atom_id res chain seq x y z
N MET A 1 24.70 1.62 11.09
CA MET A 1 23.50 0.80 10.90
C MET A 1 23.78 -0.24 9.84
N ASN A 2 23.33 -1.47 10.01
CA ASN A 2 23.52 -2.54 8.99
C ASN A 2 22.19 -2.73 8.23
N ILE A 3 21.79 -1.71 7.46
CA ILE A 3 20.51 -1.74 6.73
C ILE A 3 20.66 -2.65 5.51
N LYS A 4 19.77 -3.64 5.41
CA LYS A 4 19.69 -4.61 4.30
C LYS A 4 18.45 -4.39 3.42
N MET A 5 17.43 -3.73 3.94
CA MET A 5 16.19 -3.43 3.23
C MET A 5 15.68 -2.03 3.58
N ILE A 6 15.14 -1.36 2.58
CA ILE A 6 14.50 -0.04 2.70
C ILE A 6 13.04 -0.22 2.28
N LEU A 7 12.11 0.12 3.15
CA LEU A 7 10.67 0.13 2.88
C LEU A 7 10.20 1.56 2.66
N LEU A 8 9.50 1.80 1.57
CA LEU A 8 9.07 3.12 1.14
C LEU A 8 7.55 3.14 0.93
N ASP A 9 6.82 3.89 1.75
CA ASP A 9 5.50 4.30 1.33
C ASP A 9 5.59 5.28 0.15
N LEU A 10 4.53 5.37 -0.64
CA LEU A 10 4.49 6.23 -1.83
C LEU A 10 3.91 7.60 -1.54
N ASP A 11 2.61 7.66 -1.20
CA ASP A 11 1.84 8.88 -1.15
C ASP A 11 2.20 9.72 0.08
N GLY A 12 2.71 10.93 -0.11
CA GLY A 12 3.14 11.78 1.01
C GLY A 12 4.54 11.46 1.55
N THR A 13 5.12 10.32 1.19
CA THR A 13 6.46 9.87 1.65
C THR A 13 7.52 9.95 0.55
N LEU A 14 7.43 9.08 -0.45
CA LEU A 14 8.38 9.05 -1.57
C LEU A 14 7.98 10.02 -2.68
N LEU A 15 6.66 10.13 -2.92
CA LEU A 15 6.09 11.01 -3.93
C LEU A 15 6.02 12.44 -3.42
N ARG A 16 6.45 13.38 -4.23
CA ARG A 16 6.21 14.81 -4.03
C ARG A 16 4.72 15.14 -4.12
N SER A 17 4.34 16.32 -3.66
CA SER A 17 2.95 16.80 -3.71
C SER A 17 2.38 16.89 -5.13
N ASP A 18 3.23 17.02 -6.16
CA ASP A 18 2.84 16.97 -7.58
C ASP A 18 2.76 15.54 -8.14
N GLY A 19 3.05 14.52 -7.32
CA GLY A 19 3.07 13.11 -7.70
C GLY A 19 4.31 12.70 -8.50
N SER A 20 5.37 13.50 -8.53
CA SER A 20 6.65 13.18 -9.16
C SER A 20 7.65 12.53 -8.18
N ILE A 21 8.71 11.92 -8.72
CA ILE A 21 9.88 11.46 -7.97
C ILE A 21 11.09 12.17 -8.55
N SER A 22 11.87 12.82 -7.69
CA SER A 22 13.07 13.57 -8.17
C SER A 22 14.16 12.63 -8.68
N ASP A 23 14.95 13.11 -9.64
CA ASP A 23 16.10 12.36 -10.14
C ASP A 23 17.12 12.06 -9.03
N ARG A 24 17.28 12.99 -8.06
CA ARG A 24 18.10 12.75 -6.87
C ARG A 24 17.62 11.54 -6.08
N THR A 25 16.31 11.44 -5.83
CA THR A 25 15.73 10.31 -5.11
C THR A 25 15.98 9.00 -5.85
N LYS A 26 15.75 8.98 -7.16
CA LYS A 26 16.01 7.79 -7.99
C LYS A 26 17.48 7.37 -7.96
N GLN A 27 18.42 8.33 -8.06
CA GLN A 27 19.85 8.06 -7.99
C GLN A 27 20.28 7.48 -6.64
N VAL A 28 19.78 8.03 -5.53
CA VAL A 28 20.08 7.55 -4.17
C VAL A 28 19.54 6.14 -3.97
N LEU A 29 18.29 5.85 -4.38
CA LEU A 29 17.74 4.50 -4.30
C LEU A 29 18.55 3.50 -5.13
N LYS A 30 18.95 3.90 -6.33
CA LYS A 30 19.83 3.08 -7.19
C LYS A 30 21.20 2.83 -6.56
N SER A 31 21.77 3.81 -5.86
CA SER A 31 23.03 3.66 -5.12
C SER A 31 22.87 2.67 -3.95
N CYS A 32 21.73 2.66 -3.26
CA CYS A 32 21.42 1.67 -2.22
C CYS A 32 21.33 0.24 -2.82
N GLN A 33 20.62 0.06 -3.93
CA GLN A 33 20.54 -1.22 -4.65
C GLN A 33 21.93 -1.71 -5.08
N ASN A 34 22.79 -0.83 -5.61
CA ASN A 34 24.15 -1.17 -6.02
C ASN A 34 25.05 -1.63 -4.85
N ARG A 35 24.68 -1.29 -3.61
CA ARG A 35 25.34 -1.78 -2.38
C ARG A 35 24.71 -3.07 -1.84
N GLY A 36 23.76 -3.66 -2.56
CA GLY A 36 23.06 -4.89 -2.16
C GLY A 36 21.98 -4.68 -1.12
N ILE A 37 21.45 -3.45 -0.97
CA ILE A 37 20.34 -3.12 -0.10
C ILE A 37 19.05 -3.21 -0.92
N TYR A 38 18.10 -4.02 -0.47
CA TYR A 38 16.81 -4.14 -1.15
C TYR A 38 15.99 -2.86 -1.01
N VAL A 39 15.47 -2.37 -2.12
CA VAL A 39 14.52 -1.25 -2.18
C VAL A 39 13.13 -1.82 -2.41
N VAL A 40 12.21 -1.55 -1.50
CA VAL A 40 10.86 -2.11 -1.49
C VAL A 40 9.83 -0.98 -1.41
N ILE A 41 8.87 -0.97 -2.32
CA ILE A 41 7.68 -0.12 -2.20
C ILE A 41 6.67 -0.84 -1.31
N ALA A 42 6.03 -0.12 -0.37
CA ALA A 42 4.99 -0.63 0.52
C ALA A 42 3.79 0.34 0.53
N THR A 43 2.81 0.13 -0.34
CA THR A 43 1.72 1.08 -0.58
C THR A 43 0.33 0.47 -0.45
N ALA A 44 -0.65 1.29 -0.03
CA ALA A 44 -2.07 0.95 -0.08
C ALA A 44 -2.65 0.93 -1.50
N ARG A 45 -1.94 1.49 -2.48
CA ARG A 45 -2.39 1.52 -3.87
C ARG A 45 -2.57 0.12 -4.46
N TYR A 46 -3.58 -0.02 -5.32
CA TYR A 46 -3.65 -1.14 -6.25
C TYR A 46 -2.42 -1.17 -7.16
N TRP A 47 -2.06 -2.33 -7.67
CA TRP A 47 -0.98 -2.46 -8.64
C TRP A 47 -1.09 -1.45 -9.79
N ILE A 48 -2.26 -1.35 -10.42
CA ILE A 48 -2.49 -0.42 -11.56
C ILE A 48 -2.26 1.05 -11.20
N GLY A 49 -2.46 1.43 -9.94
CA GLY A 49 -2.21 2.78 -9.44
C GLY A 49 -0.76 3.04 -9.03
N ALA A 50 0.03 1.98 -8.82
CA ALA A 50 1.45 2.05 -8.46
C ALA A 50 2.38 1.80 -9.66
N GLU A 51 1.89 1.17 -10.75
CA GLU A 51 2.65 0.65 -11.88
C GLU A 51 3.67 1.66 -12.43
N ARG A 52 3.25 2.90 -12.71
CA ARG A 52 4.16 3.93 -13.25
C ARG A 52 5.34 4.21 -12.33
N TYR A 53 5.15 4.16 -11.02
CA TYR A 53 6.21 4.42 -10.04
C TYR A 53 7.13 3.21 -9.89
N ILE A 54 6.56 2.00 -9.99
CA ILE A 54 7.32 0.75 -10.05
C ILE A 54 8.23 0.76 -11.28
N GLU A 55 7.72 1.15 -12.45
CA GLU A 55 8.53 1.30 -13.67
C GLU A 55 9.62 2.36 -13.55
N GLU A 56 9.33 3.47 -12.86
CA GLU A 56 10.27 4.60 -12.69
C GLU A 56 11.38 4.30 -11.68
N ILE A 57 11.08 3.62 -10.57
CA ILE A 57 12.01 3.33 -9.46
C ILE A 57 12.73 2.00 -9.70
N GLN A 58 12.07 1.02 -10.32
CA GLN A 58 12.54 -0.37 -10.46
C GLN A 58 12.94 -0.97 -9.10
N PRO A 59 12.01 -1.02 -8.12
CA PRO A 59 12.29 -1.60 -6.82
C PRO A 59 12.59 -3.11 -6.93
N ASP A 60 13.23 -3.68 -5.93
CA ASP A 60 13.50 -5.12 -5.88
C ASP A 60 12.23 -5.93 -5.56
N TYR A 61 11.33 -5.33 -4.78
CA TYR A 61 10.02 -5.90 -4.41
C TYR A 61 8.95 -4.80 -4.31
N GLU A 62 7.71 -5.22 -4.55
CA GLU A 62 6.54 -4.35 -4.47
C GLU A 62 5.48 -4.97 -3.55
N ILE A 63 5.25 -4.34 -2.41
CA ILE A 63 4.12 -4.61 -1.52
C ILE A 63 3.01 -3.63 -1.89
N THR A 64 1.90 -4.14 -2.43
CA THR A 64 0.79 -3.33 -2.94
C THR A 64 -0.54 -3.78 -2.34
N THR A 65 -1.60 -3.02 -2.62
CA THR A 65 -2.99 -3.37 -2.25
C THR A 65 -3.12 -3.59 -0.73
N ASP A 66 -2.61 -2.62 0.07
CA ASP A 66 -2.57 -2.68 1.54
C ASP A 66 -1.83 -3.90 2.10
N GLY A 67 -0.80 -4.40 1.41
CA GLY A 67 -0.03 -5.54 1.88
C GLY A 67 -0.65 -6.90 1.56
N THR A 68 -1.68 -6.96 0.74
CA THR A 68 -2.26 -8.24 0.31
C THR A 68 -1.48 -8.92 -0.80
N LEU A 69 -0.59 -8.19 -1.47
CA LEU A 69 0.21 -8.67 -2.59
C LEU A 69 1.68 -8.31 -2.42
N ILE A 70 2.56 -9.27 -2.73
CA ILE A 70 3.99 -8.99 -2.92
C ILE A 70 4.38 -9.50 -4.31
N HIS A 71 5.04 -8.62 -5.07
CA HIS A 71 5.63 -8.98 -6.36
C HIS A 71 7.15 -8.79 -6.31
N ARG A 72 7.82 -9.49 -7.20
CA ARG A 72 9.24 -9.35 -7.52
C ARG A 72 9.39 -9.28 -9.03
N HIS A 73 9.86 -8.13 -9.55
CA HIS A 73 10.01 -7.93 -10.99
C HIS A 73 8.79 -8.35 -11.81
N GLY A 74 7.61 -8.08 -11.26
CA GLY A 74 6.36 -8.41 -11.89
C GLY A 74 5.81 -9.81 -11.62
N GLU A 75 6.53 -10.70 -10.99
CA GLU A 75 6.05 -12.01 -10.56
C GLU A 75 5.43 -11.91 -9.15
N GLN A 76 4.22 -12.44 -8.98
CA GLN A 76 3.56 -12.49 -7.67
C GLN A 76 4.18 -13.62 -6.83
N ILE A 77 4.78 -13.26 -5.69
CA ILE A 77 5.40 -14.21 -4.76
C ILE A 77 4.60 -14.42 -3.47
N TYR A 78 3.64 -13.53 -3.19
CA TYR A 78 2.73 -13.65 -2.05
C TYR A 78 1.37 -13.05 -2.41
N SER A 79 0.32 -13.70 -1.90
CA SER A 79 -1.06 -13.19 -1.98
C SER A 79 -1.85 -13.59 -0.75
N CYS A 80 -2.52 -12.61 -0.15
CA CYS A 80 -3.56 -12.81 0.85
C CYS A 80 -4.89 -12.37 0.24
N SER A 81 -5.90 -13.23 0.25
CA SER A 81 -7.17 -12.98 -0.43
C SER A 81 -8.37 -13.50 0.34
N LEU A 82 -9.50 -12.84 0.16
CA LEU A 82 -10.83 -13.36 0.49
C LEU A 82 -11.15 -14.46 -0.52
N ASP A 83 -11.80 -15.53 -0.07
CA ASP A 83 -12.28 -16.56 -0.99
C ASP A 83 -13.43 -16.04 -1.88
N VAL A 84 -13.78 -16.80 -2.92
CA VAL A 84 -14.79 -16.41 -3.91
C VAL A 84 -16.17 -16.22 -3.27
N GLU A 85 -16.54 -17.06 -2.30
CA GLU A 85 -17.84 -16.98 -1.61
C GLU A 85 -17.91 -15.72 -0.76
N THR A 86 -16.90 -15.46 0.07
CA THR A 86 -16.80 -14.25 0.90
C THR A 86 -16.74 -12.99 0.06
N THR A 87 -15.98 -13.00 -1.07
CA THR A 87 -15.93 -11.89 -2.02
C THR A 87 -17.32 -11.51 -2.50
N ASN A 88 -18.09 -12.48 -3.00
CA ASN A 88 -19.43 -12.22 -3.53
C ASN A 88 -20.43 -11.86 -2.43
N ARG A 89 -20.30 -12.42 -1.24
CA ARG A 89 -21.16 -12.08 -0.11
C ARG A 89 -20.98 -10.63 0.33
N ILE A 90 -19.73 -10.14 0.40
CA ILE A 90 -19.44 -8.72 0.68
C ILE A 90 -20.07 -7.81 -0.39
N ILE A 91 -19.87 -8.12 -1.68
CA ILE A 91 -20.45 -7.35 -2.78
C ILE A 91 -21.98 -7.29 -2.67
N GLN A 92 -22.62 -8.43 -2.40
CA GLN A 92 -24.08 -8.49 -2.23
C GLN A 92 -24.56 -7.71 -0.99
N ASP A 93 -23.85 -7.79 0.13
CA ASP A 93 -24.17 -7.02 1.34
C ASP A 93 -24.09 -5.51 1.04
N LEU A 94 -23.06 -5.05 0.31
CA LEU A 94 -22.90 -3.66 -0.10
C LEU A 94 -24.04 -3.19 -1.01
N LEU A 95 -24.32 -3.91 -2.09
CA LEU A 95 -25.38 -3.57 -3.05
C LEU A 95 -26.80 -3.68 -2.44
N THR A 96 -26.99 -4.54 -1.44
CA THR A 96 -28.27 -4.62 -0.70
C THR A 96 -28.48 -3.39 0.17
N LYS A 97 -27.43 -2.81 0.74
CA LYS A 97 -27.50 -1.56 1.53
C LYS A 97 -27.76 -0.35 0.65
N ASN A 98 -27.05 -0.25 -0.46
CA ASN A 98 -27.25 0.80 -1.47
C ASN A 98 -26.88 0.26 -2.86
N PRO A 99 -27.86 0.04 -3.77
CA PRO A 99 -27.61 -0.45 -5.12
C PRO A 99 -26.71 0.44 -5.98
N GLU A 100 -26.58 1.73 -5.61
CA GLU A 100 -25.74 2.71 -6.33
C GLU A 100 -24.34 2.84 -5.72
N THR A 101 -24.00 2.03 -4.69
CA THR A 101 -22.68 2.06 -4.07
C THR A 101 -21.60 1.78 -5.10
N GLU A 102 -20.61 2.67 -5.20
CA GLU A 102 -19.42 2.41 -5.98
C GLU A 102 -18.55 1.37 -5.27
N ILE A 103 -18.18 0.31 -6.00
CA ILE A 103 -17.39 -0.82 -5.49
C ILE A 103 -16.22 -1.07 -6.42
N THR A 104 -15.02 -1.17 -5.86
CA THR A 104 -13.85 -1.70 -6.56
C THR A 104 -13.43 -3.03 -5.94
N VAL A 105 -13.05 -4.00 -6.79
CA VAL A 105 -12.54 -5.32 -6.38
C VAL A 105 -11.20 -5.54 -7.03
N ALA A 106 -10.15 -5.66 -6.21
CA ALA A 106 -8.81 -6.01 -6.68
C ALA A 106 -8.59 -7.51 -6.63
N THR A 107 -8.07 -8.08 -7.71
CA THR A 107 -7.67 -9.48 -7.83
C THR A 107 -6.32 -9.56 -8.56
N GLY A 108 -5.25 -9.86 -7.83
CA GLY A 108 -3.91 -9.76 -8.38
C GLY A 108 -3.62 -8.34 -8.91
N ARG A 109 -3.33 -8.25 -10.21
CA ARG A 109 -3.08 -6.96 -10.87
C ARG A 109 -4.31 -6.31 -11.50
N GLN A 110 -5.44 -7.02 -11.52
CA GLN A 110 -6.67 -6.53 -12.11
C GLN A 110 -7.53 -5.86 -11.04
N VAL A 111 -8.24 -4.81 -11.44
CA VAL A 111 -9.26 -4.16 -10.63
C VAL A 111 -10.56 -4.11 -11.42
N PHE A 112 -11.64 -4.62 -10.84
CA PHE A 112 -13.00 -4.40 -11.31
C PHE A 112 -13.60 -3.18 -10.62
N TRP A 113 -14.43 -2.42 -11.32
CA TRP A 113 -15.12 -1.25 -10.78
C TRP A 113 -16.45 -1.04 -11.48
N ASN A 114 -17.51 -0.76 -10.72
CA ASN A 114 -18.85 -0.51 -11.27
C ASN A 114 -19.10 0.98 -11.65
N SER A 115 -18.09 1.84 -11.57
CA SER A 115 -18.24 3.24 -12.00
C SER A 115 -18.18 3.36 -13.52
N LEU A 116 -19.03 4.22 -14.07
CA LEU A 116 -19.01 4.60 -15.49
C LEU A 116 -17.89 5.61 -15.81
N HIS A 117 -17.23 6.16 -14.80
CA HIS A 117 -16.19 7.19 -14.91
C HIS A 117 -14.75 6.65 -14.84
N ILE A 118 -14.54 5.37 -15.13
CA ILE A 118 -13.21 4.71 -15.06
C ILE A 118 -12.15 5.49 -15.84
N SER A 119 -12.47 5.95 -17.05
CA SER A 119 -11.53 6.67 -17.92
C SER A 119 -11.08 8.03 -17.37
N GLU A 120 -11.85 8.61 -16.46
CA GLU A 120 -11.56 9.91 -15.83
C GLU A 120 -10.67 9.75 -14.59
N SER A 121 -10.54 8.53 -14.06
CA SER A 121 -9.76 8.26 -12.87
C SER A 121 -8.26 8.26 -13.16
N LYS A 122 -7.50 9.09 -12.44
CA LYS A 122 -6.03 9.08 -12.51
C LYS A 122 -5.40 7.82 -11.93
N LYS A 123 -6.07 7.18 -10.96
CA LYS A 123 -5.54 6.01 -10.21
C LYS A 123 -6.06 4.68 -10.76
N LEU A 124 -7.27 4.66 -11.33
CA LEU A 124 -8.00 3.45 -11.73
C LEU A 124 -8.38 3.41 -13.21
N HIS A 125 -7.75 4.21 -14.06
CA HIS A 125 -8.04 4.31 -15.50
C HIS A 125 -7.85 2.98 -16.27
N LYS A 126 -7.16 2.00 -15.69
CA LYS A 126 -6.99 0.64 -16.21
C LYS A 126 -7.94 -0.37 -15.57
N ALA A 127 -8.87 0.05 -14.71
CA ALA A 127 -9.86 -0.85 -14.14
C ALA A 127 -10.81 -1.36 -15.24
N VAL A 128 -11.37 -2.54 -15.01
CA VAL A 128 -12.35 -3.16 -15.91
C VAL A 128 -13.73 -2.91 -15.33
N TYR A 129 -14.64 -2.41 -16.16
CA TYR A 129 -16.02 -2.23 -15.75
C TYR A 129 -16.67 -3.58 -15.39
N ASN A 130 -17.35 -3.61 -14.25
CA ASN A 130 -18.17 -4.74 -13.82
C ASN A 130 -19.29 -4.21 -12.92
N ASP A 131 -20.54 -4.48 -13.29
CA ASP A 131 -21.73 -4.06 -12.54
C ASP A 131 -22.12 -5.00 -11.40
N TYR A 132 -21.37 -6.12 -11.27
CA TYR A 132 -21.60 -7.17 -10.27
C TYR A 132 -22.99 -7.83 -10.35
N SER A 133 -23.67 -7.73 -11.49
CA SER A 133 -24.94 -8.46 -11.73
C SER A 133 -24.75 -9.97 -11.72
N GLU A 134 -23.56 -10.45 -12.10
CA GLU A 134 -23.16 -11.85 -12.00
C GLU A 134 -22.04 -12.01 -10.94
N PRO A 135 -22.03 -13.11 -10.18
CA PRO A 135 -20.99 -13.37 -9.21
C PRO A 135 -19.59 -13.43 -9.86
N LEU A 136 -18.60 -12.84 -9.18
CA LEU A 136 -17.20 -13.00 -9.58
C LEU A 136 -16.74 -14.46 -9.37
N SER A 137 -15.95 -14.98 -10.29
CA SER A 137 -15.34 -16.31 -10.19
C SER A 137 -13.92 -16.31 -9.62
N CYS A 138 -13.46 -15.18 -9.09
CA CYS A 138 -12.09 -14.99 -8.59
C CYS A 138 -12.08 -14.54 -7.13
N HIS A 139 -10.95 -14.80 -6.48
CA HIS A 139 -10.63 -14.29 -5.14
C HIS A 139 -10.44 -12.77 -5.17
N ALA A 140 -10.76 -12.06 -4.09
CA ALA A 140 -10.46 -10.64 -3.94
C ALA A 140 -9.31 -10.43 -2.94
N ASN A 141 -8.31 -9.65 -3.33
CA ASN A 141 -7.28 -9.18 -2.42
C ASN A 141 -7.77 -7.98 -1.59
N LYS A 142 -8.65 -7.17 -2.18
CA LYS A 142 -9.22 -5.98 -1.54
C LYS A 142 -10.52 -5.62 -2.21
N ILE A 143 -11.53 -5.31 -1.41
CA ILE A 143 -12.78 -4.71 -1.87
C ILE A 143 -12.85 -3.32 -1.24
N VAL A 144 -13.12 -2.28 -2.03
CA VAL A 144 -13.33 -0.92 -1.51
C VAL A 144 -14.68 -0.43 -1.96
N ALA A 145 -15.43 0.15 -1.03
CA ALA A 145 -16.76 0.69 -1.30
C ALA A 145 -16.94 2.06 -0.64
N GLU A 146 -17.71 2.92 -1.30
CA GLU A 146 -18.20 4.16 -0.72
C GLU A 146 -19.45 3.86 0.11
N LEU A 147 -19.45 4.21 1.39
CA LEU A 147 -20.57 3.99 2.32
C LEU A 147 -20.86 5.27 3.10
N ALA A 148 -22.10 5.40 3.54
CA ALA A 148 -22.56 6.60 4.26
C ALA A 148 -21.87 6.79 5.62
N ASP A 149 -21.51 5.66 6.29
CA ASP A 149 -20.96 5.69 7.64
C ASP A 149 -20.10 4.46 7.95
N TYR A 150 -19.27 4.60 9.00
CA TYR A 150 -18.39 3.55 9.51
C TYR A 150 -19.16 2.36 10.09
N GLU A 151 -20.30 2.60 10.78
CA GLU A 151 -21.06 1.53 11.43
C GLU A 151 -21.57 0.51 10.42
N THR A 152 -22.06 0.98 9.26
CA THR A 152 -22.48 0.11 8.16
C THR A 152 -21.32 -0.72 7.63
N ALA A 153 -20.14 -0.10 7.43
CA ALA A 153 -18.95 -0.81 7.00
C ALA A 153 -18.51 -1.87 8.02
N GLU A 154 -18.51 -1.52 9.30
CA GLU A 154 -18.12 -2.43 10.39
C GLU A 154 -19.06 -3.64 10.48
N GLN A 155 -20.37 -3.45 10.36
CA GLN A 155 -21.34 -4.55 10.37
C GLN A 155 -21.08 -5.55 9.23
N ILE A 156 -20.78 -5.05 8.02
CA ILE A 156 -20.43 -5.89 6.87
C ILE A 156 -19.12 -6.63 7.12
N ALA A 157 -18.10 -5.94 7.64
CA ALA A 157 -16.79 -6.53 7.91
C ALA A 157 -16.87 -7.65 8.96
N VAL A 158 -17.57 -7.41 10.10
CA VAL A 158 -17.77 -8.39 11.17
C VAL A 158 -18.52 -9.61 10.64
N ARG A 159 -19.62 -9.41 9.90
CA ARG A 159 -20.41 -10.50 9.32
C ARG A 159 -19.60 -11.39 8.40
N ASN A 160 -18.64 -10.82 7.68
CA ASN A 160 -17.84 -11.50 6.66
C ASN A 160 -16.46 -11.91 7.16
N HIS A 161 -16.16 -11.76 8.46
CA HIS A 161 -14.87 -12.07 9.07
C HIS A 161 -13.70 -11.47 8.28
N CYS A 162 -13.80 -10.19 7.98
CA CYS A 162 -12.73 -9.48 7.28
C CYS A 162 -12.26 -8.24 8.05
N ARG A 163 -11.03 -7.82 7.80
CA ARG A 163 -10.46 -6.60 8.36
C ARG A 163 -11.08 -5.41 7.64
N LEU A 164 -11.54 -4.42 8.41
CA LEU A 164 -11.99 -3.14 7.90
C LEU A 164 -10.86 -2.11 8.01
N GLN A 165 -10.69 -1.32 6.95
CA GLN A 165 -9.82 -0.15 6.95
C GLN A 165 -10.57 1.06 6.39
N SER A 166 -10.55 2.17 7.14
CA SER A 166 -11.07 3.45 6.70
C SER A 166 -9.95 4.33 6.15
N TYR A 167 -10.29 5.26 5.27
CA TYR A 167 -9.38 6.28 4.77
C TYR A 167 -9.74 7.63 5.37
N ARG A 168 -8.73 8.36 5.84
CA ARG A 168 -8.92 9.61 6.57
C ARG A 168 -9.62 10.67 5.72
N GLY A 169 -10.74 11.19 6.22
CA GLY A 169 -11.51 12.24 5.55
C GLY A 169 -12.31 11.79 4.33
N GLU A 170 -12.41 10.48 4.10
CA GLU A 170 -13.14 9.88 2.99
C GLU A 170 -14.20 8.92 3.51
N ASN A 171 -15.31 8.77 2.77
CA ASN A 171 -16.36 7.78 3.04
C ASN A 171 -16.10 6.44 2.32
N TRP A 172 -14.83 6.17 2.04
CA TRP A 172 -14.38 4.94 1.41
C TRP A 172 -13.85 3.96 2.47
N TYR A 173 -14.25 2.71 2.35
CA TYR A 173 -13.90 1.65 3.29
C TYR A 173 -13.35 0.44 2.54
N ALA A 174 -12.22 -0.08 2.99
CA ALA A 174 -11.63 -1.29 2.43
C ALA A 174 -11.95 -2.51 3.30
N PHE A 175 -12.41 -3.56 2.66
CA PHE A 175 -12.63 -4.89 3.21
C PHE A 175 -11.46 -5.77 2.75
N LEU A 176 -10.68 -6.23 3.69
CA LEU A 176 -9.43 -6.96 3.48
C LEU A 176 -9.51 -8.34 4.14
N PRO A 177 -8.75 -9.34 3.66
CA PRO A 177 -8.62 -10.60 4.36
C PRO A 177 -8.19 -10.40 5.81
N GLU A 178 -8.68 -11.23 6.72
CA GLU A 178 -8.18 -11.26 8.11
C GLU A 178 -6.67 -11.55 8.10
N GLY A 179 -5.90 -10.77 8.84
CA GLY A 179 -4.43 -10.87 8.83
C GLY A 179 -3.73 -10.17 7.66
N ALA A 180 -4.45 -9.52 6.72
CA ALA A 180 -3.84 -8.67 5.71
C ALA A 180 -3.33 -7.36 6.30
N GLY A 181 -2.25 -6.82 5.74
CA GLY A 181 -1.70 -5.51 6.10
C GLY A 181 -0.24 -5.36 5.69
N LYS A 182 0.24 -4.11 5.59
CA LYS A 182 1.65 -3.82 5.29
C LYS A 182 2.59 -4.60 6.20
N VAL A 183 2.32 -4.62 7.50
CA VAL A 183 3.13 -5.32 8.52
C VAL A 183 3.24 -6.81 8.24
N GLN A 184 2.13 -7.48 7.94
CA GLN A 184 2.17 -8.91 7.65
C GLN A 184 2.94 -9.21 6.37
N ALA A 185 2.73 -8.42 5.32
CA ALA A 185 3.48 -8.57 4.07
C ALA A 185 4.99 -8.36 4.27
N ILE A 186 5.37 -7.36 5.08
CA ILE A 186 6.76 -7.09 5.42
C ILE A 186 7.38 -8.27 6.19
N ARG A 187 6.66 -8.85 7.17
CA ARG A 187 7.12 -10.04 7.89
C ARG A 187 7.33 -11.23 6.96
N GLU A 188 6.40 -11.47 6.04
CA GLU A 188 6.54 -12.55 5.06
C GLU A 188 7.72 -12.29 4.11
N LEU A 189 7.89 -11.05 3.62
CA LEU A 189 9.03 -10.71 2.77
C LEU A 189 10.37 -10.85 3.51
N ALA A 190 10.46 -10.35 4.74
CA ALA A 190 11.65 -10.48 5.59
C ALA A 190 12.03 -11.95 5.84
N LYS A 191 11.01 -12.80 6.07
CA LYS A 191 11.19 -14.26 6.21
C LYS A 191 11.68 -14.91 4.91
N ILE A 192 11.09 -14.57 3.76
CA ILE A 192 11.52 -15.09 2.43
C ILE A 192 12.99 -14.72 2.15
N LEU A 193 13.41 -13.52 2.57
CA LEU A 193 14.76 -13.00 2.33
C LEU A 193 15.77 -13.33 3.46
N GLU A 194 15.31 -13.96 4.55
CA GLU A 194 16.11 -14.23 5.74
C GLU A 194 16.75 -12.96 6.33
N ILE A 195 15.99 -11.84 6.33
CA ILE A 195 16.41 -10.53 6.86
C ILE A 195 15.73 -10.30 8.21
N SER A 196 16.51 -9.87 9.23
CA SER A 196 15.94 -9.41 10.50
C SER A 196 15.19 -8.09 10.30
N LEU A 197 14.08 -7.91 11.00
CA LEU A 197 13.37 -6.63 11.03
C LEU A 197 14.27 -5.49 11.54
N ASP A 198 15.25 -5.80 12.41
CA ASP A 198 16.24 -4.83 12.91
C ASP A 198 17.19 -4.31 11.82
N ASP A 199 17.32 -5.01 10.69
CA ASP A 199 18.12 -4.60 9.54
C ASP A 199 17.30 -3.84 8.47
N ILE A 200 16.08 -3.38 8.80
CA ILE A 200 15.16 -2.69 7.91
C ILE A 200 14.99 -1.23 8.31
N ALA A 201 15.09 -0.32 7.34
CA ALA A 201 14.68 1.07 7.49
C ALA A 201 13.35 1.30 6.76
N ALA A 202 12.35 1.84 7.45
CA ALA A 202 11.02 2.12 6.91
C ALA A 202 10.73 3.62 6.89
N PHE A 203 10.07 4.09 5.84
CA PHE A 203 9.68 5.49 5.65
C PHE A 203 8.18 5.61 5.45
N GLY A 204 7.55 6.54 6.18
CA GLY A 204 6.11 6.74 6.15
C GLY A 204 5.68 8.14 6.60
N ASP A 205 4.41 8.48 6.40
CA ASP A 205 3.85 9.79 6.75
C ASP A 205 2.45 9.73 7.39
N ASP A 206 1.68 8.67 7.18
CA ASP A 206 0.29 8.58 7.68
C ASP A 206 0.09 7.42 8.67
N ILE A 207 -1.06 7.42 9.33
CA ILE A 207 -1.45 6.46 10.39
C ILE A 207 -1.27 5.00 9.94
N ASN A 208 -1.53 4.70 8.67
CA ASN A 208 -1.37 3.36 8.10
C ASN A 208 0.10 2.88 8.01
N ASP A 209 1.07 3.77 8.27
CA ASP A 209 2.50 3.46 8.31
C ASP A 209 3.04 3.23 9.73
N MET A 210 2.29 3.62 10.76
CA MET A 210 2.78 3.60 12.14
C MET A 210 3.33 2.23 12.54
N GLU A 211 2.53 1.17 12.35
CA GLU A 211 2.95 -0.20 12.68
C GLU A 211 4.21 -0.63 11.89
N MET A 212 4.35 -0.19 10.63
CA MET A 212 5.53 -0.46 9.81
C MET A 212 6.77 0.23 10.39
N LEU A 213 6.63 1.50 10.78
CA LEU A 213 7.74 2.27 11.37
C LEU A 213 8.18 1.69 12.72
N GLU A 214 7.23 1.36 13.59
CA GLU A 214 7.52 0.78 14.92
C GLU A 214 8.14 -0.61 14.87
N MET A 215 7.77 -1.41 13.87
CA MET A 215 8.21 -2.80 13.74
C MET A 215 9.64 -2.92 13.18
N CYS A 216 10.06 -1.99 12.36
CA CYS A 216 11.36 -2.02 11.70
C CYS A 216 12.47 -1.48 12.60
N GLY A 217 13.72 -1.94 12.39
CA GLY A 217 14.87 -1.50 13.18
C GLY A 217 15.17 0.00 13.10
N THR A 218 14.61 0.69 12.10
CA THR A 218 14.66 2.16 11.99
C THR A 218 13.40 2.66 11.28
N GLY A 219 12.52 3.31 12.04
CA GLY A 219 11.36 4.03 11.53
C GLY A 219 11.67 5.49 11.27
N VAL A 220 11.44 5.98 10.07
CA VAL A 220 11.74 7.35 9.65
C VAL A 220 10.47 8.03 9.17
N ALA A 221 10.02 9.08 9.87
CA ALA A 221 8.94 9.94 9.43
C ALA A 221 9.47 11.05 8.52
N VAL A 222 8.75 11.40 7.46
CA VAL A 222 9.01 12.63 6.71
C VAL A 222 8.46 13.84 7.46
N ALA A 223 8.99 15.05 7.22
CA ALA A 223 8.58 16.26 7.97
C ALA A 223 7.11 16.66 7.77
N ASN A 224 6.50 16.24 6.65
CA ASN A 224 5.07 16.44 6.38
C ASN A 224 4.18 15.33 6.98
N ALA A 225 4.74 14.34 7.67
CA ALA A 225 3.98 13.28 8.33
C ALA A 225 3.04 13.85 9.40
N VAL A 226 1.94 13.13 9.65
CA VAL A 226 1.03 13.51 10.73
C VAL A 226 1.72 13.44 12.10
N PRO A 227 1.31 14.27 13.09
CA PRO A 227 2.00 14.35 14.37
C PRO A 227 2.15 13.00 15.09
N GLU A 228 1.17 12.14 14.97
CA GLU A 228 1.15 10.80 15.57
C GLU A 228 2.28 9.93 15.02
N VAL A 229 2.54 9.99 13.73
CA VAL A 229 3.62 9.25 13.04
C VAL A 229 4.98 9.84 13.42
N GLN A 230 5.10 11.18 13.47
CA GLN A 230 6.33 11.82 13.92
C GLN A 230 6.69 11.47 15.36
N ALA A 231 5.67 11.28 16.22
CA ALA A 231 5.86 10.99 17.64
C ALA A 231 6.43 9.59 17.92
N ILE A 232 6.19 8.62 17.02
CA ILE A 232 6.64 7.22 17.20
C ILE A 232 7.91 6.89 16.38
N ALA A 233 8.28 7.74 15.43
CA ALA A 233 9.42 7.49 14.57
C ALA A 233 10.76 7.66 15.30
N ASP A 234 11.76 6.82 15.00
CA ASP A 234 13.12 6.94 15.53
C ASP A 234 13.83 8.20 15.03
N SER A 235 13.45 8.70 13.87
CA SER A 235 13.96 9.95 13.33
C SER A 235 12.97 10.63 12.37
N ILE A 236 13.09 11.96 12.27
CA ILE A 236 12.34 12.77 11.32
C ILE A 236 13.33 13.28 10.26
N THR A 237 13.00 13.12 8.98
CA THR A 237 13.77 13.68 7.86
C THR A 237 13.06 14.91 7.28
N LEU A 238 13.57 15.46 6.17
CA LEU A 238 12.91 16.54 5.44
C LEU A 238 11.57 16.08 4.83
N SER A 239 10.77 17.01 4.36
CA SER A 239 9.51 16.70 3.69
C SER A 239 9.72 15.91 2.39
N ASN A 240 8.64 15.29 1.92
CA ASN A 240 8.59 14.61 0.61
C ASN A 240 8.99 15.58 -0.52
N ASP A 241 8.56 16.84 -0.48
CA ASP A 241 8.90 17.87 -1.48
C ASP A 241 10.39 18.27 -1.46
N GLU A 242 11.05 18.12 -0.31
CA GLU A 242 12.48 18.36 -0.11
C GLU A 242 13.36 17.12 -0.30
N ASN A 243 12.80 16.03 -0.84
CA ASN A 243 13.46 14.73 -1.02
C ASN A 243 13.92 14.09 0.30
N GLY A 244 13.10 14.15 1.33
CA GLY A 244 13.44 13.69 2.69
C GLY A 244 14.00 12.29 2.75
N VAL A 245 13.41 11.34 2.04
CA VAL A 245 13.91 9.96 1.91
C VAL A 245 15.34 9.93 1.40
N ALA A 246 15.62 10.61 0.29
CA ALA A 246 16.95 10.62 -0.32
C ALA A 246 17.99 11.30 0.58
N VAL A 247 17.62 12.39 1.24
CA VAL A 247 18.52 13.11 2.17
C VAL A 247 18.89 12.20 3.33
N TRP A 248 17.93 11.50 3.92
CA TRP A 248 18.19 10.60 5.04
C TRP A 248 19.09 9.42 4.63
N LEU A 249 18.77 8.78 3.49
CA LEU A 249 19.54 7.63 2.96
C LEU A 249 20.97 8.02 2.59
N ALA A 250 21.17 9.15 1.93
CA ALA A 250 22.50 9.65 1.58
C ALA A 250 23.37 9.82 2.84
N LYS A 251 22.83 10.47 3.88
CA LYS A 251 23.53 10.74 5.13
C LYS A 251 23.79 9.47 5.96
N ASN A 252 22.79 8.61 6.15
CA ASN A 252 22.83 7.55 7.16
C ASN A 252 23.20 6.17 6.59
N VAL A 253 23.01 5.95 5.29
CA VAL A 253 23.28 4.68 4.62
C VAL A 253 24.46 4.78 3.66
N LEU A 254 24.49 5.82 2.83
CA LEU A 254 25.53 5.99 1.82
C LEU A 254 26.78 6.73 2.36
N MET A 255 26.64 7.45 3.48
CA MET A 255 27.72 8.24 4.12
C MET A 255 28.26 9.36 3.22
N GLU A 256 27.35 10.04 2.50
CA GLU A 256 27.62 11.13 1.56
C GLU A 256 27.33 12.53 2.15
#